data_f02d13870e62877cd3532bb2ec48113f
#
_entry.id   f02d13870e62877cd3532bb2ec48113f
#
_cell.length_a   1.000
_cell.length_b   1.000
_cell.length_c   1.000
_cell.angle_alpha   90.00
_cell.angle_beta   90.00
_cell.angle_gamma   90.00
#
_symmetry.space_group_name_H-M   'P 1'
#
loop_
_entity.id
_entity.type
_entity.pdbx_description
1 polymer ?
#
loop_
_entity_poly.entity_id
_entity_poly.type
_entity_poly.pdbx_seq_one_letter_code
_entity_poly.pdbx_strand_id
1 'polypeptide(L)' 'MKFDEFERAACADWERIPVEYRAGVDGLVVERKAVPHPSLPEIYTLGECLTESYPSDYGGPDTTRSLVVLYYGSFFR' A
#
# COMPACT_ATOMS: atom_id res chain seq x y z
N MET A 1 5.75 17.33 7.02
CA MET A 1 5.60 16.09 7.83
C MET A 1 6.73 15.13 7.50
N LYS A 2 7.36 14.58 8.51
CA LYS A 2 8.44 13.62 8.33
C LYS A 2 7.87 12.23 7.99
N PHE A 3 8.68 11.41 7.36
CA PHE A 3 8.26 10.06 6.96
C PHE A 3 7.72 9.25 8.15
N ASP A 4 8.41 9.28 9.28
CA ASP A 4 8.00 8.50 10.46
C ASP A 4 6.64 8.96 10.98
N GLU A 5 6.36 10.25 10.93
CA GLU A 5 5.07 10.80 11.33
C GLU A 5 3.98 10.38 10.36
N PHE A 6 4.27 10.44 9.06
CA PHE A 6 3.34 10.02 8.02
C PHE A 6 3.02 8.53 8.15
N GLU A 7 4.03 7.71 8.35
CA GLU A 7 3.85 6.27 8.49
C GLU A 7 2.98 5.94 9.71
N ARG A 8 3.24 6.58 10.85
CA ARG A 8 2.44 6.38 12.06
C ARG A 8 0.99 6.82 11.86
N ALA A 9 0.79 7.96 11.21
CA ALA A 9 -0.56 8.46 10.94
C ALA A 9 -1.32 7.51 10.01
N ALA A 10 -0.66 7.03 8.96
CA ALA A 10 -1.26 6.10 8.02
C ALA A 10 -1.63 4.77 8.69
N CYS A 11 -0.74 4.24 9.53
CA CYS A 11 -1.03 3.01 10.26
C CYS A 11 -2.17 3.20 11.27
N ALA A 12 -2.22 4.35 11.95
CA ALA A 12 -3.31 4.65 12.88
C ALA A 12 -4.64 4.74 12.16
N ASP A 13 -4.67 5.37 10.99
CA ASP A 13 -5.90 5.46 10.20
C ASP A 13 -6.31 4.09 9.66
N TRP A 14 -5.34 3.28 9.25
CA TRP A 14 -5.58 1.90 8.82
C TRP A 14 -6.27 1.10 9.92
N GLU A 15 -5.80 1.22 11.15
CA GLU A 15 -6.35 0.52 12.30
C GLU A 15 -7.78 0.97 12.65
N ARG A 16 -8.15 2.19 12.27
CA ARG A 16 -9.50 2.72 12.49
C ARG A 16 -10.51 2.18 11.50
N ILE A 17 -10.08 1.65 10.37
CA ILE A 17 -10.99 1.08 9.38
C ILE A 17 -11.54 -0.22 9.96
N PRO A 18 -12.89 -0.40 10.01
CA PRO A 18 -13.46 -1.65 10.50
C PRO A 18 -12.94 -2.85 9.72
N VAL A 19 -12.73 -3.97 10.42
CA VAL A 19 -12.19 -5.20 9.84
C VAL A 19 -12.97 -5.63 8.61
N GLU A 20 -14.28 -5.45 8.62
CA GLU A 20 -15.15 -5.83 7.50
C GLU A 20 -14.85 -5.06 6.21
N TYR A 21 -14.32 -3.83 6.32
CA TYR A 21 -13.91 -3.03 5.16
C TYR A 21 -12.48 -3.29 4.74
N ARG A 22 -11.70 -4.01 5.58
CA ARG A 22 -10.34 -4.42 5.25
C ARG A 22 -10.26 -5.86 4.77
N ALA A 23 -11.41 -6.53 4.66
CA ALA A 23 -11.46 -7.92 4.22
C ALA A 23 -10.86 -8.04 2.82
N GLY A 24 -9.97 -9.02 2.64
CA GLY A 24 -9.28 -9.23 1.38
C GLY A 24 -8.00 -8.41 1.20
N VAL A 25 -7.69 -7.52 2.16
CA VAL A 25 -6.44 -6.76 2.14
C VAL A 25 -5.55 -7.21 3.30
N ASP A 26 -4.35 -7.67 2.98
CA ASP A 26 -3.44 -8.30 3.95
C ASP A 26 -2.62 -7.28 4.74
N GLY A 27 -2.45 -6.08 4.25
CA GLY A 27 -1.70 -5.09 4.98
C GLY A 27 -1.53 -3.76 4.27
N LEU A 28 -0.88 -2.84 4.98
CA LEU A 28 -0.53 -1.51 4.51
C LEU A 28 0.98 -1.37 4.49
N VAL A 29 1.51 -0.83 3.40
CA VAL A 29 2.94 -0.54 3.25
C VAL A 29 3.08 0.94 2.93
N VAL A 30 4.03 1.61 3.57
CA VAL A 30 4.33 3.02 3.30
C VAL A 30 5.75 3.10 2.74
N GLU A 31 5.87 3.63 1.52
CA GLU A 31 7.15 3.78 0.82
C GLU A 31 7.59 5.22 0.84
N ARG A 32 8.91 5.45 0.90
CA ARG A 32 9.47 6.81 0.91
C ARG A 32 9.48 7.48 -0.44
N LYS A 33 9.43 6.71 -1.50
CA LYS A 33 9.61 7.20 -2.86
C LYS A 33 8.40 8.00 -3.37
N ALA A 34 8.66 8.83 -4.39
CA ALA A 34 7.63 9.46 -5.19
C ALA A 34 7.46 8.64 -6.46
N VAL A 35 6.23 8.38 -6.87
CA VAL A 35 5.96 7.57 -8.05
C VAL A 35 5.19 8.41 -9.07
N PRO A 36 5.83 8.79 -10.19
CA PRO A 36 5.14 9.53 -11.25
C PRO A 36 4.06 8.67 -11.91
N HIS A 37 2.99 9.33 -12.33
CA HIS A 37 1.96 8.65 -13.10
C HIS A 37 2.57 8.19 -14.44
N PRO A 38 2.29 6.95 -14.88
CA PRO A 38 2.92 6.41 -16.09
C PRO A 38 2.57 7.15 -17.39
N SER A 39 1.44 7.86 -17.43
CA SER A 39 0.98 8.54 -18.64
C SER A 39 0.92 10.05 -18.52
N LEU A 40 0.87 10.60 -17.31
CA LEU A 40 0.67 12.02 -17.08
C LEU A 40 1.88 12.59 -16.33
N PRO A 41 2.75 13.36 -17.03
CA PRO A 41 4.08 13.72 -16.49
C PRO A 41 4.10 14.62 -15.27
N GLU A 42 3.03 15.35 -14.97
CA GLU A 42 2.99 16.24 -13.81
C GLU A 42 2.17 15.68 -12.65
N ILE A 43 1.69 14.44 -12.79
CA ILE A 43 0.84 13.80 -11.79
C ILE A 43 1.60 12.66 -11.14
N TYR A 44 1.44 12.53 -9.82
CA TYR A 44 2.10 11.48 -9.05
C TYR A 44 1.06 10.54 -8.46
N THR A 45 1.42 9.27 -8.40
CA THR A 45 0.59 8.24 -7.77
C THR A 45 0.75 8.34 -6.26
N LEU A 46 -0.34 8.60 -5.54
CA LEU A 46 -0.32 8.71 -4.07
C LEU A 46 -0.31 7.35 -3.41
N GLY A 47 -0.97 6.38 -4.01
CA GLY A 47 -1.01 5.02 -3.50
C GLY A 47 -1.61 4.07 -4.52
N GLU A 48 -1.47 2.79 -4.25
CA GLU A 48 -2.05 1.76 -5.13
C GLU A 48 -2.32 0.48 -4.36
N CYS A 49 -3.19 -0.36 -4.92
CA CYS A 49 -3.45 -1.70 -4.39
C CYS A 49 -2.68 -2.69 -5.24
N LEU A 50 -1.84 -3.48 -4.60
CA LEU A 50 -1.05 -4.51 -5.26
C LEU A 50 -1.55 -5.88 -4.87
N THR A 51 -1.68 -6.76 -5.86
CA THR A 51 -2.02 -8.15 -5.64
C THR A 51 -0.86 -9.00 -6.09
N GLU A 52 -0.35 -9.84 -5.19
CA GLU A 52 0.77 -10.72 -5.46
C GLU A 52 0.37 -12.17 -5.23
N SER A 53 0.87 -13.06 -6.09
CA SER A 53 0.65 -14.50 -5.95
C SER A 53 1.95 -15.16 -5.53
N TYR A 54 1.86 -16.06 -4.55
CA TYR A 54 3.00 -16.83 -4.06
C TYR A 54 2.75 -18.30 -4.25
N PRO A 55 3.77 -19.09 -4.66
CA PRO A 55 3.61 -20.53 -4.72
C PRO A 55 3.32 -21.12 -3.34
N SER A 56 2.43 -22.10 -3.28
CA SER A 56 2.14 -22.78 -2.03
C SER A 56 3.26 -23.77 -1.71
N ASP A 57 3.79 -23.73 -0.49
CA ASP A 57 4.83 -24.65 -0.03
C ASP A 57 4.33 -26.08 0.13
N TYR A 58 3.01 -26.27 0.14
CA TYR A 58 2.39 -27.57 0.40
C TYR A 58 1.74 -28.19 -0.83
N GLY A 59 2.07 -27.67 -2.00
CA GLY A 59 1.54 -28.22 -3.25
C GLY A 59 0.08 -27.92 -3.53
N GLY A 60 -0.53 -27.02 -2.75
CA GLY A 60 -1.89 -26.56 -2.97
C GLY A 60 -1.95 -25.40 -3.97
N PRO A 61 -3.10 -24.74 -4.12
CA PRO A 61 -3.21 -23.55 -5.00
C PRO A 61 -2.34 -22.41 -4.49
N ASP A 62 -1.91 -21.56 -5.40
CA ASP A 62 -1.08 -20.40 -5.07
C ASP A 62 -1.79 -19.49 -4.06
N THR A 63 -1.00 -18.95 -3.13
CA THR A 63 -1.50 -17.98 -2.15
C THR A 63 -1.47 -16.58 -2.75
N THR A 64 -2.56 -15.85 -2.61
CA THR A 64 -2.68 -14.47 -3.10
C THR A 64 -2.63 -13.50 -1.93
N ARG A 65 -1.84 -12.45 -2.06
CA ARG A 65 -1.76 -11.34 -1.09
C ARG A 65 -2.15 -10.04 -1.75
N SER A 66 -2.97 -9.26 -1.05
CA SER A 66 -3.36 -7.92 -1.49
C SER A 66 -2.83 -6.90 -0.48
N LEU A 67 -2.12 -5.89 -0.98
CA LEU A 67 -1.51 -4.85 -0.17
C LEU A 67 -1.94 -3.48 -0.65
N VAL A 68 -2.12 -2.55 0.29
CA VAL A 68 -2.28 -1.13 -0.02
C VAL A 68 -0.92 -0.48 0.20
N VAL A 69 -0.43 0.23 -0.81
CA VAL A 69 0.87 0.91 -0.74
C VAL A 69 0.65 2.41 -0.86
N LEU A 70 1.21 3.18 0.06
CA LEU A 70 1.19 4.65 0.03
C LEU A 70 2.58 5.16 -0.26
N TYR A 71 2.68 6.17 -1.12
CA TYR A 71 3.96 6.75 -1.52
C TYR A 71 4.14 8.12 -0.87
N TYR A 72 4.87 8.14 0.24
CA TYR A 72 5.13 9.36 1.00
C TYR A 72 5.70 10.48 0.12
N GLY A 73 6.69 10.16 -0.72
CA GLY A 73 7.31 11.15 -1.59
C GLY A 73 6.35 11.81 -2.58
N SER A 74 5.29 11.10 -2.96
CA SER A 74 4.26 11.67 -3.85
C SER A 74 3.39 12.71 -3.15
N PHE A 75 3.24 12.61 -1.82
CA PHE A 75 2.49 13.61 -1.04
C PHE A 75 3.30 14.87 -0.77
N PHE A 76 4.62 14.76 -0.60
CA PHE A 76 5.48 15.85 -0.12
C PHE A 76 6.68 16.07 -1.02
N ARG A 77 6.50 16.04 -2.30
CA ARG A 77 7.55 16.29 -3.28
C ARG A 77 7.81 17.78 -3.53
#